data_0047affc86e6963334eb833e4166625e
#
_entry.id   0047affc86e6963334eb833e4166625e
#
_cell.length_a   1.000
_cell.length_b   1.000
_cell.length_c   1.000
_cell.angle_alpha   90.00
_cell.angle_beta   90.00
_cell.angle_gamma   90.00
#
_symmetry.space_group_name_H-M   'P 1'
#
loop_
_entity.id
_entity.type
_entity.pdbx_description
1 polymer ?
#
loop_
_entity_poly.entity_id
_entity_poly.type
_entity_poly.pdbx_seq_one_letter_code
_entity_poly.pdbx_strand_id
1 'polypeptide(L)'
;GNPFNLTSTVTAGIVSAKARTLGVYGIGGVESFIQTDAAINQGNSGGALVNAKGELVGINAVLSSPTGAYAGYGFAIPTSVMTKVVSDLKQYGTVQRALLGIKGTSLAGDGDMMSDQPIDKSGATLSDKRKEFGVVDGVWVREIVDGGSAAGSDIKVDDVIIGIDGK
;
A
#
# COMPACT_ATOMS: atom_id res chain seq x y z
N GLY A 1 12.61 20.67 2.44
CA GLY A 1 13.13 19.97 3.62
C GLY A 1 14.37 20.61 4.21
N ASN A 2 14.90 19.97 5.24
CA ASN A 2 16.10 20.43 5.96
C ASN A 2 17.10 19.27 6.19
N PRO A 3 17.42 18.49 5.14
CA PRO A 3 18.34 17.37 5.28
C PRO A 3 19.73 17.88 5.65
N PHE A 4 20.39 17.19 6.60
CA PHE A 4 21.74 17.54 7.05
C PHE A 4 21.89 18.98 7.55
N ASN A 5 20.83 19.59 8.13
CA ASN A 5 20.77 21.00 8.52
C ASN A 5 20.90 22.03 7.35
N LEU A 6 20.74 21.58 6.13
CA LEU A 6 20.68 22.46 4.96
C LEU A 6 19.26 22.98 4.80
N THR A 7 19.05 24.25 5.12
CA THR A 7 17.73 24.90 5.05
C THR A 7 17.23 25.01 3.61
N SER A 8 15.91 24.82 3.44
CA SER A 8 15.22 25.02 2.15
C SER A 8 15.69 24.11 1.01
N THR A 9 16.19 22.93 1.32
CA THR A 9 16.61 21.95 0.31
C THR A 9 15.40 21.40 -0.43
N VAL A 10 15.51 21.35 -1.75
CA VAL A 10 14.58 20.74 -2.67
C VAL A 10 15.28 19.59 -3.40
N THR A 11 14.62 18.46 -3.50
CA THR A 11 15.02 17.33 -4.35
C THR A 11 13.97 17.13 -5.43
N ALA A 12 14.37 16.67 -6.60
CA ALA A 12 13.45 16.43 -7.72
C ALA A 12 13.66 15.01 -8.27
N GLY A 13 12.61 14.48 -8.83
CA GLY A 13 12.57 13.15 -9.45
C GLY A 13 11.22 12.90 -10.09
N ILE A 14 10.91 11.63 -10.34
CA ILE A 14 9.64 11.19 -10.91
C ILE A 14 8.92 10.23 -9.96
N VAL A 15 7.64 9.99 -10.22
CA VAL A 15 6.90 8.88 -9.61
C VAL A 15 7.34 7.59 -10.30
N SER A 16 8.07 6.75 -9.58
CA SER A 16 8.58 5.47 -10.07
C SER A 16 7.54 4.35 -9.98
N ALA A 17 6.69 4.39 -8.94
CA ALA A 17 5.57 3.45 -8.77
C ALA A 17 4.51 4.04 -7.83
N LYS A 18 3.33 3.42 -7.81
CA LYS A 18 2.23 3.72 -6.88
C LYS A 18 1.78 2.45 -6.16
N ALA A 19 1.06 2.63 -5.07
CA ALA A 19 0.49 1.54 -4.27
C ALA A 19 1.54 0.53 -3.75
N ARG A 20 2.76 0.98 -3.43
CA ARG A 20 3.80 0.11 -2.88
C ARG A 20 3.47 -0.29 -1.44
N THR A 21 3.54 -1.59 -1.19
CA THR A 21 3.51 -2.19 0.15
C THR A 21 4.91 -2.63 0.52
N LEU A 22 5.39 -2.25 1.69
CA LEU A 22 6.76 -2.48 2.14
C LEU A 22 6.84 -3.36 3.37
N GLY A 23 5.68 -3.66 3.99
CA GLY A 23 5.57 -4.48 5.19
C GLY A 23 6.12 -3.82 6.46
N VAL A 24 6.31 -2.49 6.46
CA VAL A 24 6.87 -1.76 7.62
C VAL A 24 5.91 -1.68 8.80
N TYR A 25 4.60 -1.73 8.55
CA TYR A 25 3.58 -1.67 9.60
C TYR A 25 3.08 -3.07 10.05
N GLY A 26 3.74 -4.14 9.58
CA GLY A 26 3.39 -5.51 9.95
C GLY A 26 2.04 -5.99 9.40
N ILE A 27 1.56 -7.10 9.95
CA ILE A 27 0.30 -7.72 9.52
C ILE A 27 -0.88 -6.79 9.87
N GLY A 28 -1.68 -6.43 8.86
CA GLY A 28 -2.83 -5.53 9.00
C GLY A 28 -2.51 -4.04 8.90
N GLY A 29 -1.26 -3.67 8.68
CA GLY A 29 -0.88 -2.30 8.34
C GLY A 29 -1.41 -1.91 6.95
N VAL A 30 -2.03 -0.72 6.85
CA VAL A 30 -2.46 -0.18 5.55
C VAL A 30 -1.29 0.59 4.95
N GLU A 31 -0.74 0.06 3.88
CA GLU A 31 0.35 0.66 3.14
C GLU A 31 -0.05 0.88 1.68
N SER A 32 0.21 2.04 1.18
CA SER A 32 -0.01 2.41 -0.22
C SER A 32 0.90 3.58 -0.55
N PHE A 33 2.21 3.32 -0.63
CA PHE A 33 3.18 4.38 -0.84
C PHE A 33 3.31 4.77 -2.31
N ILE A 34 3.61 6.06 -2.54
CA ILE A 34 4.19 6.53 -3.80
C ILE A 34 5.69 6.27 -3.71
N GLN A 35 6.24 5.55 -4.67
CA GLN A 35 7.68 5.42 -4.85
C GLN A 35 8.20 6.54 -5.77
N THR A 36 9.32 7.15 -5.42
CA THR A 36 9.99 8.20 -6.20
C THR A 36 11.50 8.00 -6.18
N ASP A 37 12.19 8.44 -7.20
CA ASP A 37 13.64 8.54 -7.26
C ASP A 37 14.16 9.92 -6.77
N ALA A 38 13.26 10.84 -6.41
CA ALA A 38 13.64 12.05 -5.68
C ALA A 38 14.28 11.66 -4.34
N ALA A 39 15.48 12.19 -4.05
CA ALA A 39 16.23 11.79 -2.87
C ALA A 39 15.48 12.15 -1.57
N ILE A 40 15.07 11.13 -0.84
CA ILE A 40 14.47 11.25 0.49
C ILE A 40 15.48 10.77 1.53
N ASN A 41 15.87 11.68 2.42
CA ASN A 41 16.83 11.46 3.49
C ASN A 41 16.29 12.02 4.80
N GLN A 42 16.96 11.70 5.90
CA GLN A 42 16.66 12.31 7.18
C GLN A 42 16.72 13.85 7.06
N GLY A 43 15.66 14.52 7.53
CA GLY A 43 15.50 15.99 7.46
C GLY A 43 14.54 16.46 6.38
N ASN A 44 14.15 15.62 5.38
CA ASN A 44 13.04 15.96 4.48
C ASN A 44 11.79 15.08 4.70
N SER A 45 11.84 14.12 5.62
CA SER A 45 10.66 13.39 6.11
C SER A 45 9.64 14.35 6.70
N GLY A 46 8.36 14.08 6.44
CA GLY A 46 7.26 14.98 6.76
C GLY A 46 7.14 16.16 5.81
N GLY A 47 8.12 16.38 4.94
CA GLY A 47 8.05 17.39 3.88
C GLY A 47 7.08 17.02 2.77
N ALA A 48 6.61 18.02 2.04
CA ALA A 48 5.69 17.85 0.95
C ALA A 48 6.37 17.23 -0.28
N LEU A 49 5.73 16.24 -0.89
CA LEU A 49 5.96 15.85 -2.27
C LEU A 49 4.94 16.59 -3.13
N VAL A 50 5.40 17.41 -4.05
CA VAL A 50 4.56 18.24 -4.92
C VAL A 50 4.80 17.90 -6.38
N ASN A 51 3.79 18.11 -7.23
CA ASN A 51 3.94 18.01 -8.67
C ASN A 51 4.50 19.33 -9.27
N ALA A 52 4.68 19.35 -10.59
CA ALA A 52 5.21 20.52 -11.30
C ALA A 52 4.29 21.77 -11.22
N LYS A 53 3.04 21.63 -10.79
CA LYS A 53 2.10 22.73 -10.55
C LYS A 53 2.14 23.25 -9.09
N GLY A 54 2.94 22.63 -8.22
CA GLY A 54 2.97 22.93 -6.80
C GLY A 54 1.85 22.29 -5.99
N GLU A 55 1.07 21.37 -6.57
CA GLU A 55 0.00 20.66 -5.89
C GLU A 55 0.59 19.52 -5.03
N LEU A 56 0.12 19.40 -3.79
CA LEU A 56 0.53 18.34 -2.87
C LEU A 56 0.07 16.98 -3.37
N VAL A 57 0.98 16.06 -3.62
CA VAL A 57 0.69 14.68 -4.03
C VAL A 57 1.01 13.66 -2.95
N GLY A 58 1.85 14.01 -1.97
CA GLY A 58 2.17 13.13 -0.86
C GLY A 58 2.98 13.81 0.24
N ILE A 59 3.21 13.06 1.31
CA ILE A 59 4.08 13.44 2.43
C ILE A 59 5.26 12.47 2.44
N ASN A 60 6.47 12.99 2.38
CA ASN A 60 7.68 12.18 2.38
C ASN A 60 7.79 11.36 3.67
N ALA A 61 8.03 10.07 3.53
CA ALA A 61 8.30 9.18 4.64
C ALA A 61 9.71 8.61 4.50
N VAL A 62 10.55 8.79 5.53
CA VAL A 62 11.81 8.04 5.60
C VAL A 62 11.48 6.63 6.03
N LEU A 63 11.69 5.69 5.14
CA LEU A 63 11.73 4.29 5.48
C LEU A 63 13.19 3.93 5.80
N SER A 64 13.35 3.22 6.88
CA SER A 64 14.67 2.77 7.34
C SER A 64 15.32 1.95 6.21
N SER A 65 16.28 2.55 5.52
CA SER A 65 17.19 1.75 4.69
C SER A 65 18.20 1.06 5.62
N PRO A 66 18.71 -0.12 5.27
CA PRO A 66 19.73 -0.80 6.07
C PRO A 66 20.97 0.05 6.34
N THR A 67 21.23 1.06 5.52
CA THR A 67 22.36 1.98 5.63
C THR A 67 21.97 3.35 6.18
N GLY A 68 20.67 3.63 6.39
CA GLY A 68 20.18 4.95 6.80
C GLY A 68 20.31 6.04 5.73
N ALA A 69 20.78 5.70 4.52
CA ALA A 69 21.00 6.62 3.42
C ALA A 69 20.07 6.32 2.24
N TYR A 70 19.85 7.30 1.38
CA TYR A 70 19.13 7.15 0.13
C TYR A 70 19.80 6.10 -0.77
N ALA A 71 19.03 5.12 -1.20
CA ALA A 71 19.48 3.98 -1.99
C ALA A 71 18.90 3.96 -3.42
N GLY A 72 18.56 5.13 -3.98
CA GLY A 72 18.01 5.25 -5.33
C GLY A 72 16.47 5.30 -5.37
N TYR A 73 15.77 5.17 -4.25
CA TYR A 73 14.32 5.28 -4.17
C TYR A 73 13.89 5.84 -2.81
N GLY A 74 12.81 6.59 -2.83
CA GLY A 74 12.15 7.14 -1.66
C GLY A 74 10.66 6.80 -1.69
N PHE A 75 9.99 7.03 -0.58
CA PHE A 75 8.56 6.72 -0.45
C PHE A 75 7.82 7.88 0.18
N ALA A 76 6.59 8.10 -0.29
CA ALA A 76 5.70 9.12 0.25
C ALA A 76 4.30 8.56 0.50
N ILE A 77 3.66 9.04 1.55
CA ILE A 77 2.26 8.74 1.85
C ILE A 77 1.39 9.56 0.89
N PRO A 78 0.52 8.95 0.07
CA PRO A 78 -0.33 9.68 -0.87
C PRO A 78 -1.30 10.63 -0.17
N THR A 79 -1.64 11.74 -0.83
CA THR A 79 -2.66 12.69 -0.33
C THR A 79 -4.02 12.03 -0.09
N SER A 80 -4.41 11.03 -0.87
CA SER A 80 -5.66 10.28 -0.67
C SER A 80 -5.73 9.60 0.70
N VAL A 81 -4.63 9.01 1.15
CA VAL A 81 -4.52 8.41 2.49
C VAL A 81 -4.44 9.51 3.56
N MET A 82 -3.59 10.51 3.33
CA MET A 82 -3.41 11.63 4.26
C MET A 82 -4.72 12.36 4.56
N THR A 83 -5.49 12.71 3.53
CA THR A 83 -6.74 13.46 3.68
C THR A 83 -7.72 12.74 4.59
N LYS A 84 -7.91 11.43 4.39
CA LYS A 84 -8.78 10.61 5.25
C LYS A 84 -8.29 10.61 6.70
N VAL A 85 -7.00 10.34 6.91
CA VAL A 85 -6.40 10.27 8.25
C VAL A 85 -6.52 11.61 8.97
N VAL A 86 -6.18 12.71 8.32
CA VAL A 86 -6.26 14.05 8.91
C VAL A 86 -7.71 14.45 9.22
N SER A 87 -8.65 14.13 8.32
CA SER A 87 -10.08 14.39 8.56
C SER A 87 -10.57 13.65 9.80
N ASP A 88 -10.26 12.37 9.91
CA ASP A 88 -10.67 11.55 11.06
C ASP A 88 -10.06 12.06 12.37
N LEU A 89 -8.77 12.37 12.37
CA LEU A 89 -8.08 12.90 13.55
C LEU A 89 -8.67 14.23 14.01
N LYS A 90 -9.04 15.11 13.06
CA LYS A 90 -9.69 16.39 13.39
C LYS A 90 -11.10 16.21 13.94
N GLN A 91 -11.85 15.24 13.45
CA GLN A 91 -13.24 15.03 13.81
C GLN A 91 -13.42 14.16 15.04
N TYR A 92 -12.62 13.10 15.17
CA TYR A 92 -12.81 12.04 16.15
C TYR A 92 -11.62 11.87 17.13
N GLY A 93 -10.49 12.53 16.88
CA GLY A 93 -9.27 12.32 17.64
C GLY A 93 -8.57 11.00 17.36
N THR A 94 -9.18 10.11 16.59
CA THR A 94 -8.66 8.79 16.21
C THR A 94 -9.01 8.47 14.76
N VAL A 95 -8.19 7.67 14.09
CA VAL A 95 -8.46 7.24 12.71
C VAL A 95 -9.55 6.17 12.72
N GLN A 96 -10.63 6.43 11.99
CA GLN A 96 -11.74 5.48 11.82
C GLN A 96 -11.36 4.49 10.70
N ARG A 97 -11.25 3.21 11.01
CA ARG A 97 -10.99 2.14 10.05
C ARG A 97 -12.09 1.09 10.13
N ALA A 98 -12.67 0.77 8.99
CA ALA A 98 -13.51 -0.39 8.86
C ALA A 98 -12.64 -1.64 8.71
N LEU A 99 -13.07 -2.74 9.31
CA LEU A 99 -12.46 -4.05 9.14
C LEU A 99 -13.37 -4.89 8.27
N LEU A 100 -12.89 -5.30 7.11
CA LEU A 100 -13.63 -6.24 6.26
C LEU A 100 -13.71 -7.62 6.92
N GLY A 101 -12.64 -8.03 7.61
CA GLY A 101 -12.61 -9.32 8.32
C GLY A 101 -12.46 -10.51 7.38
N ILE A 102 -11.50 -10.44 6.48
CA ILE A 102 -11.12 -11.58 5.63
C ILE A 102 -9.62 -11.84 5.75
N LYS A 103 -9.22 -13.09 5.55
CA LYS A 103 -7.87 -13.43 5.15
C LYS A 103 -7.91 -13.78 3.67
N GLY A 104 -7.12 -13.09 2.89
CA GLY A 104 -7.10 -13.25 1.44
C GLY A 104 -5.69 -13.42 0.89
N THR A 105 -5.62 -13.94 -0.32
CA THR A 105 -4.40 -14.03 -1.11
C THR A 105 -4.56 -13.14 -2.34
N SER A 106 -3.61 -12.22 -2.56
CA SER A 106 -3.62 -11.42 -3.80
C SER A 106 -3.39 -12.33 -5.00
N LEU A 107 -4.24 -12.20 -5.99
CA LEU A 107 -4.09 -12.84 -7.29
C LEU A 107 -3.37 -11.93 -8.29
N ALA A 108 -3.02 -10.70 -7.92
CA ALA A 108 -2.27 -9.79 -8.77
C ALA A 108 -0.92 -10.42 -9.14
N GLY A 109 -0.62 -10.41 -10.43
CA GLY A 109 0.65 -10.91 -10.95
C GLY A 109 1.69 -9.80 -10.98
N ASP A 110 2.34 -9.52 -9.89
CA ASP A 110 3.39 -8.50 -9.81
C ASP A 110 4.74 -8.95 -10.40
N GLY A 111 4.72 -9.84 -11.40
CA GLY A 111 5.95 -10.30 -12.07
C GLY A 111 6.90 -11.07 -11.15
N ASP A 112 6.45 -11.48 -10.00
CA ASP A 112 7.28 -12.09 -8.98
C ASP A 112 7.52 -13.57 -9.29
N MET A 113 8.75 -14.04 -9.04
CA MET A 113 9.14 -15.45 -9.13
C MET A 113 8.30 -16.40 -8.24
N MET A 114 7.38 -15.85 -7.44
CA MET A 114 6.46 -16.60 -6.57
C MET A 114 5.16 -17.03 -7.25
N SER A 115 4.86 -16.58 -8.47
CA SER A 115 3.61 -16.94 -9.16
C SER A 115 3.46 -18.45 -9.41
N ASP A 116 4.56 -19.18 -9.49
CA ASP A 116 4.63 -20.60 -9.74
C ASP A 116 4.91 -21.44 -8.46
N GLN A 117 4.97 -20.80 -7.30
CA GLN A 117 5.08 -21.54 -6.04
C GLN A 117 3.71 -22.07 -5.61
N PRO A 118 3.65 -23.32 -5.08
CA PRO A 118 2.42 -23.85 -4.51
C PRO A 118 1.90 -22.95 -3.38
N ILE A 119 0.63 -22.56 -3.46
CA ILE A 119 -0.02 -21.68 -2.48
C ILE A 119 -0.89 -22.47 -1.50
N ASP A 120 -1.08 -23.75 -1.73
CA ASP A 120 -1.82 -24.65 -0.87
C ASP A 120 -1.27 -26.07 -0.89
N LYS A 121 -1.86 -26.96 -0.07
CA LYS A 121 -1.46 -28.36 0.05
C LYS A 121 -1.78 -29.21 -1.21
N SER A 122 -2.60 -28.69 -2.11
CA SER A 122 -2.93 -29.35 -3.38
C SER A 122 -1.83 -29.18 -4.43
N GLY A 123 -0.89 -28.26 -4.18
CA GLY A 123 0.15 -27.88 -5.13
C GLY A 123 -0.32 -26.84 -6.16
N ALA A 124 -1.53 -26.27 -6.00
CA ALA A 124 -2.04 -25.25 -6.89
C ALA A 124 -1.22 -23.97 -6.81
N THR A 125 -1.00 -23.31 -7.94
CA THR A 125 -0.29 -22.05 -8.06
C THR A 125 -1.28 -20.87 -8.17
N LEU A 126 -0.78 -19.64 -8.02
CA LEU A 126 -1.60 -18.44 -8.30
C LEU A 126 -2.11 -18.42 -9.75
N SER A 127 -1.30 -18.89 -10.67
CA SER A 127 -1.67 -19.00 -12.10
C SER A 127 -2.86 -19.94 -12.31
N ASP A 128 -2.86 -21.08 -11.61
CA ASP A 128 -3.97 -22.03 -11.69
C ASP A 128 -5.26 -21.46 -11.13
N LYS A 129 -5.17 -20.75 -9.99
CA LYS A 129 -6.33 -20.10 -9.37
C LYS A 129 -6.90 -18.96 -10.21
N ARG A 130 -6.06 -18.16 -10.88
CA ARG A 130 -6.56 -17.16 -11.85
C ARG A 130 -7.36 -17.77 -12.98
N LYS A 131 -6.88 -18.91 -13.53
CA LYS A 131 -7.59 -19.64 -14.59
C LYS A 131 -8.90 -20.22 -14.08
N GLU A 132 -8.88 -20.83 -12.88
CA GLU A 132 -10.07 -21.43 -12.24
C GLU A 132 -11.16 -20.37 -12.01
N PHE A 133 -10.81 -19.20 -11.49
CA PHE A 133 -11.76 -18.11 -11.22
C PHE A 133 -12.06 -17.25 -12.45
N GLY A 134 -11.33 -17.39 -13.54
CA GLY A 134 -11.50 -16.57 -14.75
C GLY A 134 -11.14 -15.09 -14.57
N VAL A 135 -10.22 -14.79 -13.64
CA VAL A 135 -9.80 -13.42 -13.31
C VAL A 135 -8.32 -13.21 -13.59
N VAL A 136 -7.95 -11.96 -13.87
CA VAL A 136 -6.55 -11.57 -14.09
C VAL A 136 -5.90 -11.18 -12.76
N ASP A 137 -6.70 -10.54 -11.90
CA ASP A 137 -6.27 -10.04 -10.62
C ASP A 137 -7.45 -10.00 -9.61
N GLY A 138 -7.16 -9.69 -8.33
CA GLY A 138 -8.16 -9.62 -7.27
C GLY A 138 -7.61 -10.15 -5.95
N VAL A 139 -8.49 -10.21 -4.96
CA VAL A 139 -8.19 -10.81 -3.65
C VAL A 139 -9.06 -12.04 -3.45
N TRP A 140 -8.45 -13.21 -3.49
CA TRP A 140 -9.11 -14.47 -3.20
C TRP A 140 -9.35 -14.62 -1.69
N VAL A 141 -10.62 -14.76 -1.30
CA VAL A 141 -11.04 -14.90 0.10
C VAL A 141 -10.76 -16.34 0.58
N ARG A 142 -9.84 -16.49 1.52
CA ARG A 142 -9.43 -17.79 2.10
C ARG A 142 -10.14 -18.09 3.41
N GLU A 143 -10.50 -17.05 4.15
CA GLU A 143 -11.13 -17.18 5.47
C GLU A 143 -11.92 -15.93 5.77
N ILE A 144 -13.08 -16.06 6.38
CA ILE A 144 -13.85 -14.94 6.95
C ILE A 144 -13.59 -14.93 8.45
N VAL A 145 -13.19 -13.77 8.96
CA VAL A 145 -12.83 -13.55 10.36
C VAL A 145 -13.97 -12.84 11.07
N ASP A 146 -14.36 -13.32 12.24
CA ASP A 146 -15.41 -12.70 13.06
C ASP A 146 -15.06 -11.26 13.45
N GLY A 147 -16.10 -10.43 13.56
CA GLY A 147 -15.95 -9.03 13.92
C GLY A 147 -15.70 -8.07 12.75
N GLY A 148 -15.55 -8.58 11.52
CA GLY A 148 -15.52 -7.79 10.30
C GLY A 148 -16.86 -7.75 9.58
N SER A 149 -17.02 -6.80 8.64
CA SER A 149 -18.28 -6.65 7.88
C SER A 149 -18.55 -7.83 6.94
N ALA A 150 -17.54 -8.60 6.54
CA ALA A 150 -17.71 -9.79 5.70
C ALA A 150 -18.50 -10.89 6.40
N ALA A 151 -18.39 -11.04 7.73
CA ALA A 151 -19.09 -12.08 8.49
C ALA A 151 -20.63 -11.93 8.46
N GLY A 152 -21.13 -10.75 8.16
CA GLY A 152 -22.57 -10.48 8.02
C GLY A 152 -23.03 -10.18 6.60
N SER A 153 -22.18 -10.45 5.60
CA SER A 153 -22.45 -10.15 4.18
C SER A 153 -22.62 -11.42 3.36
N ASP A 154 -22.83 -11.26 2.07
CA ASP A 154 -22.90 -12.37 1.10
C ASP A 154 -21.52 -12.89 0.68
N ILE A 155 -20.42 -12.28 1.17
CA ILE A 155 -19.04 -12.73 0.87
C ILE A 155 -18.80 -14.11 1.49
N LYS A 156 -18.24 -15.00 0.67
CA LYS A 156 -17.94 -16.40 1.07
C LYS A 156 -16.46 -16.71 0.85
N VAL A 157 -16.02 -17.78 1.52
CA VAL A 157 -14.74 -18.41 1.20
C VAL A 157 -14.79 -18.87 -0.25
N ASP A 158 -13.67 -18.71 -0.95
CA ASP A 158 -13.47 -18.94 -2.38
C ASP A 158 -14.06 -17.86 -3.31
N ASP A 159 -14.67 -16.81 -2.80
CA ASP A 159 -14.95 -15.62 -3.60
C ASP A 159 -13.66 -14.89 -3.98
N VAL A 160 -13.70 -14.15 -5.10
CA VAL A 160 -12.63 -13.24 -5.50
C VAL A 160 -13.17 -11.81 -5.54
N ILE A 161 -12.59 -10.96 -4.69
CA ILE A 161 -12.91 -9.54 -4.69
C ILE A 161 -12.10 -8.87 -5.79
N ILE A 162 -12.79 -8.42 -6.85
CA ILE A 162 -12.18 -7.80 -8.04
C ILE A 162 -12.30 -6.27 -8.03
N GLY A 163 -12.97 -5.70 -7.07
CA GLY A 163 -13.13 -4.25 -6.95
C GLY A 163 -13.95 -3.86 -5.73
N ILE A 164 -13.83 -2.61 -5.32
CA ILE A 164 -14.61 -1.99 -4.25
C ILE A 164 -15.15 -0.67 -4.81
N ASP A 165 -16.46 -0.41 -4.63
CA ASP A 165 -17.14 0.80 -5.12
C ASP A 165 -16.93 1.06 -6.62
N GLY A 166 -16.88 -0.01 -7.42
CA GLY A 166 -16.70 0.07 -8.87
C GLY A 166 -15.28 0.44 -9.34
N LYS A 167 -14.30 0.30 -8.45
CA LYS A 167 -12.88 0.54 -8.75
C LYS A 167 -12.07 -0.71 -8.53
#